data_d8e8f0f92a1ed28dd0f632b6e03c2e0f
#
_entry.id   d8e8f0f92a1ed28dd0f632b6e03c2e0f
#
_cell.length_a   1.000
_cell.length_b   1.000
_cell.length_c   1.000
_cell.angle_alpha   90.00
_cell.angle_beta   90.00
_cell.angle_gamma   90.00
#
_symmetry.space_group_name_H-M   'P 1'
#
loop_
_entity.id
_entity.type
_entity.pdbx_description
1 polymer ?
#
loop_
_entity_poly.entity_id
_entity_poly.type
_entity_poly.pdbx_seq_one_letter_code
_entity_poly.pdbx_strand_id
1 'polypeptide(L)' 'GAFLKLMLTGGDWRQYLRSIHVPEGVMVENVNNEMMDKIGDIVIEDNGDGIQLIDDYREDIERIIYNNV' A
#
# COMPACT_ATOMS: atom_id res chain seq x y z
N GLY A 1 3.10 5.51 5.25
CA GLY A 1 2.42 5.15 6.04
C GLY A 1 1.85 3.91 6.64
N ALA A 2 0.87 4.12 7.50
CA ALA A 2 0.26 3.02 8.25
C ALA A 2 -0.41 1.98 7.36
N PHE A 3 -1.03 2.40 6.27
CA PHE A 3 -1.72 1.48 5.37
C PHE A 3 -0.76 0.47 4.73
N LEU A 4 0.33 0.95 4.16
CA LEU A 4 1.34 0.06 3.54
C LEU A 4 1.97 -0.87 4.57
N LYS A 5 2.23 -0.36 5.77
CA LYS A 5 2.78 -1.18 6.85
C LYS A 5 1.82 -2.30 7.23
N LEU A 6 0.52 -2.00 7.30
CA LEU A 6 -0.49 -3.02 7.57
C LEU A 6 -0.53 -4.07 6.47
N MET A 7 -0.45 -3.66 5.20
CA MET A 7 -0.41 -4.61 4.09
C MET A 7 0.83 -5.50 4.15
N LEU A 8 1.99 -4.93 4.49
CA LEU A 8 3.24 -5.69 4.59
C LEU A 8 3.20 -6.73 5.71
N THR A 9 2.57 -6.40 6.82
CA THR A 9 2.55 -7.27 8.01
C THR A 9 1.34 -8.19 8.08
N GLY A 10 0.43 -8.11 7.10
CA GLY A 10 -0.80 -8.89 7.12
C GLY A 10 -1.83 -8.38 8.10
N GLY A 11 -1.75 -7.12 8.50
CA GLY A 11 -2.69 -6.50 9.41
C GLY A 11 -4.03 -6.18 8.77
N ASP A 12 -4.97 -5.73 9.59
CA ASP A 12 -6.33 -5.42 9.13
C ASP A 12 -6.42 -4.02 8.52
N TRP A 13 -5.91 -3.90 7.29
CA TRP A 13 -5.93 -2.63 6.59
C TRP A 13 -7.34 -2.18 6.20
N ARG A 14 -8.28 -3.12 6.03
CA ARG A 14 -9.68 -2.76 5.74
C ARG A 14 -10.31 -2.02 6.92
N GLN A 15 -10.10 -2.51 8.12
CA GLN A 15 -10.59 -1.86 9.33
C GLN A 15 -9.95 -0.48 9.50
N TYR A 16 -8.66 -0.36 9.20
CA TYR A 16 -7.98 0.91 9.24
C TYR A 16 -8.63 1.93 8.29
N LEU A 17 -8.88 1.53 7.04
CA LEU A 17 -9.52 2.42 6.06
C LEU A 17 -10.92 2.85 6.51
N ARG A 18 -11.68 1.93 7.09
CA ARG A 18 -13.02 2.27 7.64
C ARG A 18 -12.91 3.27 8.77
N SER A 19 -11.91 3.12 9.61
CA SER A 19 -11.73 4.02 10.76
C SER A 19 -11.39 5.45 10.37
N ILE A 20 -10.73 5.64 9.23
CA ILE A 20 -10.38 6.98 8.73
C ILE A 20 -11.30 7.44 7.61
N HIS A 21 -12.33 6.66 7.29
CA HIS A 21 -13.35 6.97 6.27
C HIS A 21 -12.75 7.23 4.88
N VAL A 22 -11.75 6.44 4.48
CA VAL A 22 -11.16 6.52 3.15
C VAL A 22 -11.54 5.29 2.34
N PRO A 23 -12.19 5.46 1.17
CA PRO A 23 -12.50 4.33 0.29
C PRO A 23 -11.24 3.62 -0.18
N GLU A 24 -11.35 2.30 -0.34
CA GLU A 24 -10.23 1.46 -0.77
C GLU A 24 -9.59 1.94 -2.07
N GLY A 25 -10.41 2.24 -3.09
CA GLY A 25 -9.91 2.70 -4.37
C GLY A 25 -9.16 4.03 -4.30
N VAL A 26 -9.61 4.93 -3.43
CA VAL A 26 -8.93 6.21 -3.23
C VAL A 26 -7.56 6.00 -2.60
N MET A 27 -7.48 5.13 -1.60
CA MET A 27 -6.20 4.84 -0.95
C MET A 27 -5.23 4.17 -1.92
N VAL A 28 -5.69 3.22 -2.72
CA VAL A 28 -4.86 2.54 -3.72
C VAL A 28 -4.30 3.56 -4.72
N GLU A 29 -5.13 4.45 -5.22
CA GLU A 29 -4.70 5.48 -6.16
C GLU A 29 -3.65 6.39 -5.54
N ASN A 30 -3.87 6.85 -4.32
CA ASN A 30 -2.94 7.73 -3.63
C ASN A 30 -1.59 7.06 -3.40
N VAL A 31 -1.60 5.80 -2.95
CA VAL A 31 -0.37 5.06 -2.69
C VAL A 31 0.39 4.81 -3.99
N ASN A 32 -0.31 4.37 -5.04
CA ASN A 32 0.34 4.12 -6.32
C ASN A 32 0.93 5.38 -6.92
N ASN A 33 0.25 6.53 -6.80
CA ASN A 33 0.78 7.80 -7.26
C ASN A 33 2.06 8.18 -6.54
N GLU A 34 2.08 8.02 -5.22
CA GLU A 34 3.27 8.30 -4.42
C GLU A 34 4.42 7.36 -4.76
N MET A 35 4.14 6.09 -4.92
CA MET A 35 5.17 5.10 -5.24
C MET A 35 5.66 5.21 -6.67
N MET A 36 4.85 5.74 -7.58
CA MET A 36 5.30 6.03 -8.93
C MET A 36 6.50 6.99 -8.93
N ASP A 37 6.48 7.97 -8.03
CA ASP A 37 7.60 8.91 -7.88
C ASP A 37 8.83 8.26 -7.23
N LYS A 38 8.62 7.30 -6.33
CA LYS A 38 9.70 6.70 -5.55
C LYS A 38 10.30 5.45 -6.17
N ILE A 39 9.46 4.64 -6.82
CA ILE A 39 9.85 3.34 -7.37
C ILE A 39 9.75 3.34 -8.90
N GLY A 40 8.84 4.14 -9.46
CA GLY A 40 8.64 4.21 -10.90
C GLY A 40 7.57 3.26 -11.44
N ASP A 41 6.74 2.69 -10.55
CA ASP A 41 5.68 1.77 -10.94
C ASP A 41 4.60 1.75 -9.87
N ILE A 42 3.44 1.17 -10.21
CA ILE A 42 2.40 0.90 -9.22
C ILE A 42 2.85 -0.25 -8.31
N VAL A 43 2.41 -0.23 -7.06
CA VAL A 43 2.80 -1.25 -6.08
C VAL A 43 1.62 -2.04 -5.54
N ILE A 44 0.39 -1.59 -5.79
CA ILE A 44 -0.81 -2.28 -5.38
C ILE A 44 -1.62 -2.63 -6.62
N GLU A 45 -2.06 -3.88 -6.71
CA GLU A 45 -2.93 -4.34 -7.79
C GLU A 45 -4.23 -4.89 -7.25
N ASP A 46 -5.29 -4.85 -8.08
CA ASP A 46 -6.58 -5.45 -7.80
C ASP A 46 -6.68 -6.72 -8.63
N ASN A 47 -6.82 -7.86 -7.96
CA ASN A 47 -6.87 -9.17 -8.64
C ASN A 47 -8.28 -9.74 -8.74
N GLY A 48 -9.31 -8.92 -8.48
CA GLY A 48 -10.71 -9.35 -8.54
C GLY A 48 -11.26 -9.82 -7.20
N ASP A 49 -10.44 -10.37 -6.34
CA ASP A 49 -10.83 -10.78 -4.98
C ASP A 49 -10.49 -9.73 -3.94
N GLY A 50 -9.79 -8.69 -4.33
CA GLY A 50 -9.36 -7.62 -3.47
C GLY A 50 -8.05 -7.03 -3.95
N ILE A 51 -7.41 -6.25 -3.11
CA ILE A 51 -6.14 -5.61 -3.45
C ILE A 51 -4.99 -6.33 -2.75
N GLN A 52 -3.82 -6.29 -3.39
CA GLN A 52 -2.60 -6.87 -2.83
C GLN A 52 -1.38 -6.11 -3.30
N LEU A 53 -0.30 -6.20 -2.52
CA LEU A 53 0.99 -5.65 -2.91
C LEU A 53 1.60 -6.51 -4.01
N ILE A 54 2.24 -5.85 -4.97
CA ILE A 54 3.00 -6.55 -6.01
C ILE A 54 4.31 -7.03 -5.38
N ASP A 55 4.52 -8.34 -5.38
CA ASP A 55 5.66 -8.97 -4.70
C ASP A 55 7.01 -8.43 -5.16
N ASP A 56 7.14 -8.06 -6.43
CA ASP A 56 8.38 -7.54 -7.01
C ASP A 56 8.87 -6.29 -6.30
N TYR A 57 7.97 -5.52 -5.68
CA TYR A 57 8.29 -4.25 -5.02
C TYR A 57 8.25 -4.32 -3.51
N ARG A 58 8.01 -5.51 -2.95
CA ARG A 58 7.85 -5.67 -1.50
C ARG A 58 9.08 -5.20 -0.74
N GLU A 59 10.26 -5.59 -1.18
CA GLU A 59 11.50 -5.17 -0.54
C GLU A 59 11.74 -3.67 -0.64
N ASP A 60 11.40 -3.09 -1.80
CA ASP A 60 11.52 -1.64 -2.00
C ASP A 60 10.59 -0.89 -1.07
N ILE A 61 9.36 -1.37 -0.91
CA ILE A 61 8.38 -0.77 0.00
C ILE A 61 8.86 -0.86 1.44
N GLU A 62 9.36 -2.02 1.85
CA GLU A 62 9.90 -2.21 3.19
C GLU A 62 11.03 -1.23 3.48
N ARG A 63 11.92 -1.05 2.52
CA ARG A 63 13.05 -0.12 2.66
C ARG A 63 12.55 1.30 2.84
N ILE A 64 11.58 1.73 2.05
CA ILE A 64 11.03 3.07 2.13
C ILE A 64 10.36 3.30 3.49
N ILE A 65 9.55 2.34 3.94
CA ILE A 65 8.79 2.47 5.17
C ILE A 65 9.68 2.41 6.41
N TYR A 66 10.62 1.46 6.46
CA TYR A 66 11.39 1.22 7.67
C TYR A 66 12.68 2.02 7.76
N ASN A 67 13.19 2.51 6.65
CA ASN A 67 14.40 3.34 6.65
C ASN A 67 14.10 4.84 6.67
N ASN A 68 12.85 5.21 6.60
CA ASN A 68 12.43 6.60 6.57
C ASN A 68 12.02 7.09 7.96
N VAL A 69 12.83 6.74 8.95
CA VAL A 69 12.56 7.05 10.35
C VAL A 69 13.38 8.25 10.78
#